data_8ce1ee45acede0701c4687300d11860a
#
_entry.id   8ce1ee45acede0701c4687300d11860a
#
_cell.length_a   1.000
_cell.length_b   1.000
_cell.length_c   1.000
_cell.angle_alpha   90.00
_cell.angle_beta   90.00
_cell.angle_gamma   90.00
#
_symmetry.space_group_name_H-M   'P 1'
#
loop_
_entity.id
_entity.type
_entity.pdbx_description
1 polymer ?
#
loop_
_entity_poly.entity_id
_entity_poly.type
_entity_poly.pdbx_seq_one_letter_code
_entity_poly.pdbx_strand_id
1 'polypeptide(L)'
;MRIRFFYFSKVIVKTSLIKEEGASMATAEKSAVIAEMTENFRKSTATVMTEYRGLSVTQLKELRRALGPTTTYSVVKNTLSRLAAKAAGVEGLDEMLKGPSAIAFIEGDAVESAKGLKNFAKDNPALVIKGAYMDGKVLSPKEILRLADLESREVLLAKLAGAMNASLSQAVYLLAAPLAKTARALGALQQQKSQEN
;
A
#
# COMPACT_ATOMS: atom_id res chain seq x y z
N MET A 1 -39.95 -12.02 1.88
CA MET A 1 -40.12 -10.68 1.30
C MET A 1 -39.95 -9.53 2.33
N ARG A 2 -39.07 -9.71 3.38
CA ARG A 2 -38.89 -8.73 4.50
C ARG A 2 -37.48 -8.14 4.63
N ILE A 3 -36.50 -8.57 3.84
CA ILE A 3 -35.09 -8.18 4.00
C ILE A 3 -34.70 -6.96 3.15
N ARG A 4 -35.43 -6.66 2.08
CA ARG A 4 -35.13 -5.53 1.18
C ARG A 4 -35.50 -4.14 1.72
N PHE A 5 -36.40 -4.06 2.71
CA PHE A 5 -36.87 -2.79 3.27
C PHE A 5 -35.90 -2.21 4.30
N PHE A 6 -35.12 -3.05 4.97
CA PHE A 6 -34.18 -2.63 6.03
C PHE A 6 -32.90 -1.98 5.46
N TYR A 7 -32.48 -2.38 4.26
CA TYR A 7 -31.29 -1.80 3.62
C TYR A 7 -31.58 -0.40 3.03
N PHE A 8 -32.78 -0.21 2.52
CA PHE A 8 -33.19 1.08 1.94
C PHE A 8 -33.34 2.18 3.00
N SER A 9 -33.82 1.83 4.18
CA SER A 9 -33.96 2.75 5.32
C SER A 9 -32.61 3.21 5.87
N LYS A 10 -31.58 2.33 5.94
CA LYS A 10 -30.24 2.71 6.40
C LYS A 10 -29.48 3.62 5.44
N VAL A 11 -29.70 3.49 4.15
CA VAL A 11 -29.11 4.36 3.11
C VAL A 11 -29.71 5.76 3.18
N ILE A 12 -31.02 5.87 3.35
CA ILE A 12 -31.72 7.17 3.44
C ILE A 12 -31.34 7.92 4.73
N VAL A 13 -31.22 7.23 5.85
CA VAL A 13 -30.82 7.84 7.15
C VAL A 13 -29.36 8.33 7.10
N LYS A 14 -28.43 7.61 6.45
CA LYS A 14 -27.06 8.09 6.25
C LYS A 14 -27.00 9.29 5.31
N THR A 15 -27.87 9.36 4.31
CA THR A 15 -27.92 10.51 3.39
C THR A 15 -28.48 11.78 4.07
N SER A 16 -29.38 11.63 5.05
CA SER A 16 -29.93 12.78 5.81
C SER A 16 -28.94 13.34 6.82
N LEU A 17 -28.10 12.51 7.47
CA LEU A 17 -27.07 12.96 8.40
C LEU A 17 -25.93 13.75 7.72
N ILE A 18 -25.66 13.46 6.44
CA ILE A 18 -24.69 14.25 5.64
C ILE A 18 -25.26 15.64 5.28
N LYS A 19 -26.56 15.83 5.36
CA LYS A 19 -27.25 17.07 4.98
C LYS A 19 -27.23 18.13 6.07
N GLU A 20 -26.97 17.78 7.33
CA GLU A 20 -27.08 18.71 8.45
C GLU A 20 -25.75 19.40 8.84
N GLU A 21 -24.57 18.88 8.46
CA GLU A 21 -23.28 19.50 8.80
C GLU A 21 -22.70 20.45 7.73
N GLY A 22 -23.42 20.76 6.68
CA GLY A 22 -22.88 21.63 5.62
C GLY A 22 -23.94 22.18 4.69
N ALA A 23 -24.88 22.94 5.22
CA ALA A 23 -25.89 23.67 4.44
C ALA A 23 -25.27 24.83 3.64
N SER A 24 -24.38 24.54 2.69
CA SER A 24 -24.12 25.35 1.53
C SER A 24 -24.35 24.44 0.31
N MET A 25 -25.39 24.78 -0.50
CA MET A 25 -25.86 24.07 -1.67
C MET A 25 -24.74 23.30 -2.39
N ALA A 26 -24.68 21.99 -2.16
CA ALA A 26 -23.81 21.12 -2.94
C ALA A 26 -24.36 21.12 -4.36
N THR A 27 -23.73 21.88 -5.24
CA THR A 27 -24.02 21.86 -6.68
C THR A 27 -23.93 20.40 -7.12
N ALA A 28 -24.78 19.96 -8.05
CA ALA A 28 -24.80 18.57 -8.54
C ALA A 28 -23.40 18.04 -8.92
N GLU A 29 -22.54 18.93 -9.41
CA GLU A 29 -21.12 18.65 -9.68
C GLU A 29 -20.31 18.25 -8.44
N LYS A 30 -20.56 18.88 -7.28
CA LYS A 30 -19.83 18.54 -6.03
C LYS A 30 -20.29 17.18 -5.49
N SER A 31 -21.58 16.86 -5.62
CA SER A 31 -22.11 15.56 -5.21
C SER A 31 -21.58 14.43 -6.11
N ALA A 32 -21.45 14.68 -7.41
CA ALA A 32 -20.84 13.73 -8.34
C ALA A 32 -19.37 13.45 -8.00
N VAL A 33 -18.57 14.50 -7.72
CA VAL A 33 -17.16 14.35 -7.31
C VAL A 33 -17.05 13.58 -5.99
N ILE A 34 -17.91 13.85 -5.00
CA ILE A 34 -17.91 13.11 -3.73
C ILE A 34 -18.25 11.63 -3.98
N ALA A 35 -19.23 11.34 -4.83
CA ALA A 35 -19.62 9.96 -5.15
C ALA A 35 -18.48 9.21 -5.84
N GLU A 36 -17.85 9.81 -6.84
CA GLU A 36 -16.68 9.25 -7.53
C GLU A 36 -15.52 8.98 -6.57
N MET A 37 -15.18 9.94 -5.71
CA MET A 37 -14.14 9.76 -4.71
C MET A 37 -14.48 8.68 -3.68
N THR A 38 -15.73 8.59 -3.26
CA THR A 38 -16.18 7.55 -2.34
C THR A 38 -16.03 6.16 -2.96
N GLU A 39 -16.33 6.03 -4.26
CA GLU A 39 -16.06 4.79 -4.99
C GLU A 39 -14.58 4.48 -5.10
N ASN A 40 -13.74 5.48 -5.39
CA ASN A 40 -12.29 5.31 -5.45
C ASN A 40 -11.72 4.88 -4.10
N PHE A 41 -12.19 5.46 -2.98
CA PHE A 41 -11.81 5.01 -1.63
C PHE A 41 -12.23 3.57 -1.33
N ARG A 42 -13.36 3.11 -1.87
CA ARG A 42 -13.85 1.73 -1.66
C ARG A 42 -13.12 0.71 -2.54
N LYS A 43 -12.71 1.09 -3.75
CA LYS A 43 -11.99 0.23 -4.70
C LYS A 43 -10.50 0.14 -4.36
N SER A 44 -9.94 1.22 -3.79
CA SER A 44 -8.52 1.26 -3.50
C SER A 44 -8.14 0.35 -2.33
N THR A 45 -7.08 -0.43 -2.53
CA THR A 45 -6.42 -1.24 -1.49
C THR A 45 -5.66 -0.35 -0.51
N ALA A 46 -5.06 0.72 -1.03
CA ALA A 46 -4.35 1.71 -0.24
C ALA A 46 -4.56 3.12 -0.82
N THR A 47 -4.51 4.12 0.05
CA THR A 47 -4.63 5.53 -0.34
C THR A 47 -3.48 6.31 0.24
N VAL A 48 -2.66 6.95 -0.60
CA VAL A 48 -1.50 7.73 -0.16
C VAL A 48 -1.79 9.23 -0.32
N MET A 49 -1.53 9.98 0.75
CA MET A 49 -1.68 11.43 0.76
C MET A 49 -0.33 12.11 0.59
N THR A 50 -0.27 13.00 -0.39
CA THR A 50 0.94 13.73 -0.73
C THR A 50 0.67 15.23 -0.79
N GLU A 51 1.70 16.01 -0.56
CA GLU A 51 1.70 17.44 -0.85
C GLU A 51 2.36 17.67 -2.22
N TYR A 52 1.66 18.39 -3.09
CA TYR A 52 2.12 18.64 -4.47
C TYR A 52 2.61 20.07 -4.69
N ARG A 53 2.69 20.89 -3.64
CA ARG A 53 3.08 22.28 -3.73
C ARG A 53 4.51 22.41 -4.27
N GLY A 54 4.66 23.15 -5.38
CA GLY A 54 5.96 23.35 -6.02
C GLY A 54 6.24 22.40 -7.19
N LEU A 55 5.34 21.45 -7.48
CA LEU A 55 5.44 20.60 -8.66
C LEU A 55 4.86 21.29 -9.89
N SER A 56 5.56 21.20 -11.01
CA SER A 56 5.06 21.64 -12.31
C SER A 56 4.04 20.64 -12.88
N VAL A 57 3.24 21.10 -13.84
CA VAL A 57 2.27 20.24 -14.54
C VAL A 57 2.96 19.09 -15.26
N THR A 58 4.16 19.31 -15.77
CA THR A 58 4.98 18.29 -16.45
C THR A 58 5.38 17.20 -15.45
N GLN A 59 5.88 17.58 -14.27
CA GLN A 59 6.25 16.66 -13.21
C GLN A 59 5.04 15.85 -12.67
N LEU A 60 3.87 16.48 -12.54
CA LEU A 60 2.64 15.77 -12.18
C LEU A 60 2.24 14.72 -13.24
N LYS A 61 2.49 15.01 -14.52
CA LYS A 61 2.25 14.06 -15.61
C LYS A 61 3.24 12.89 -15.57
N GLU A 62 4.49 13.17 -15.27
CA GLU A 62 5.53 12.16 -15.07
C GLU A 62 5.23 11.28 -13.85
N LEU A 63 4.80 11.89 -12.74
CA LEU A 63 4.37 11.15 -11.54
C LEU A 63 3.23 10.16 -11.87
N ARG A 64 2.19 10.61 -12.60
CA ARG A 64 1.11 9.73 -13.01
C ARG A 64 1.57 8.57 -13.89
N ARG A 65 2.56 8.81 -14.75
CA ARG A 65 3.17 7.74 -15.57
C ARG A 65 4.00 6.77 -14.73
N ALA A 66 4.74 7.28 -13.76
CA ALA A 66 5.58 6.47 -12.86
C ALA A 66 4.74 5.58 -11.92
N LEU A 67 3.54 6.04 -11.54
CA LEU A 67 2.61 5.28 -10.69
C LEU A 67 1.86 4.16 -11.45
N GLY A 68 1.88 4.20 -12.79
CA GLY A 68 1.22 3.20 -13.63
C GLY A 68 -0.31 3.32 -13.69
N PRO A 69 -0.96 2.42 -14.45
CA PRO A 69 -2.40 2.47 -14.70
C PRO A 69 -3.25 2.04 -13.49
N THR A 70 -2.66 1.34 -12.52
CA THR A 70 -3.34 0.83 -11.33
C THR A 70 -3.47 1.86 -10.21
N THR A 71 -2.92 3.07 -10.41
CA THR A 71 -2.95 4.14 -9.42
C THR A 71 -3.56 5.41 -10.00
N THR A 72 -4.66 5.86 -9.42
CA THR A 72 -5.30 7.11 -9.79
C THR A 72 -4.81 8.25 -8.92
N TYR A 73 -4.11 9.23 -9.50
CA TYR A 73 -3.60 10.40 -8.79
C TYR A 73 -4.49 11.62 -9.02
N SER A 74 -5.21 12.05 -8.00
CA SER A 74 -6.19 13.14 -8.06
C SER A 74 -5.84 14.27 -7.10
N VAL A 75 -5.98 15.51 -7.59
CA VAL A 75 -5.89 16.72 -6.78
C VAL A 75 -7.29 17.22 -6.49
N VAL A 76 -7.71 17.18 -5.25
CA VAL A 76 -9.08 17.49 -4.84
C VAL A 76 -9.07 18.43 -3.62
N LYS A 77 -10.17 19.16 -3.45
CA LYS A 77 -10.36 20.02 -2.27
C LYS A 77 -10.48 19.16 -1.01
N ASN A 78 -9.73 19.50 0.03
CA ASN A 78 -9.72 18.78 1.30
C ASN A 78 -11.10 18.59 1.94
N THR A 79 -11.98 19.58 1.78
CA THR A 79 -13.36 19.50 2.30
C THR A 79 -14.17 18.39 1.62
N LEU A 80 -14.03 18.22 0.30
CA LEU A 80 -14.72 17.16 -0.45
C LEU A 80 -14.09 15.78 -0.12
N SER A 81 -12.76 15.74 -0.01
CA SER A 81 -12.04 14.52 0.39
C SER A 81 -12.45 14.02 1.77
N ARG A 82 -12.65 14.93 2.74
CA ARG A 82 -13.16 14.56 4.08
C ARG A 82 -14.57 13.99 4.03
N LEU A 83 -15.45 14.60 3.26
CA LEU A 83 -16.82 14.10 3.11
C LEU A 83 -16.83 12.71 2.44
N ALA A 84 -16.02 12.52 1.40
CA ALA A 84 -15.89 11.25 0.71
C ALA A 84 -15.29 10.15 1.60
N ALA A 85 -14.23 10.49 2.39
CA ALA A 85 -13.60 9.56 3.33
C ALA A 85 -14.59 9.13 4.44
N LYS A 86 -15.33 10.07 5.04
CA LYS A 86 -16.38 9.76 6.01
C LYS A 86 -17.49 8.87 5.39
N ALA A 87 -17.90 9.14 4.15
CA ALA A 87 -18.89 8.34 3.44
C ALA A 87 -18.38 6.92 3.09
N ALA A 88 -17.08 6.77 2.88
CA ALA A 88 -16.42 5.49 2.66
C ALA A 88 -16.14 4.72 3.97
N GLY A 89 -16.27 5.37 5.15
CA GLY A 89 -15.97 4.77 6.45
C GLY A 89 -14.48 4.78 6.81
N VAL A 90 -13.71 5.67 6.17
CA VAL A 90 -12.27 5.86 6.41
C VAL A 90 -12.08 6.94 7.47
N GLU A 91 -11.55 6.56 8.62
CA GLU A 91 -11.30 7.46 9.76
C GLU A 91 -9.80 7.79 9.89
N GLY A 92 -9.48 8.91 10.55
CA GLY A 92 -8.09 9.30 10.83
C GLY A 92 -7.38 10.10 9.73
N LEU A 93 -8.05 10.41 8.61
CA LEU A 93 -7.47 11.20 7.52
C LEU A 93 -7.51 12.72 7.76
N ASP A 94 -8.25 13.19 8.75
CA ASP A 94 -8.48 14.63 9.00
C ASP A 94 -7.20 15.40 9.28
N GLU A 95 -6.23 14.77 9.94
CA GLU A 95 -4.93 15.40 10.25
C GLU A 95 -4.05 15.55 9.01
N MET A 96 -4.13 14.62 8.07
CA MET A 96 -3.34 14.61 6.84
C MET A 96 -3.92 15.51 5.76
N LEU A 97 -5.21 15.80 5.81
CA LEU A 97 -5.92 16.68 4.88
C LEU A 97 -5.79 18.17 5.26
N LYS A 98 -4.61 18.58 5.75
CA LYS A 98 -4.26 19.98 6.02
C LYS A 98 -3.34 20.50 4.92
N GLY A 99 -3.60 21.68 4.36
CA GLY A 99 -2.82 22.29 3.30
C GLY A 99 -3.08 21.70 1.90
N PRO A 100 -2.21 21.97 0.91
CA PRO A 100 -2.37 21.50 -0.46
C PRO A 100 -2.12 19.99 -0.53
N SER A 101 -3.19 19.20 -0.63
CA SER A 101 -3.11 17.75 -0.60
C SER A 101 -3.57 17.15 -1.92
N ALA A 102 -2.85 16.15 -2.40
CA ALA A 102 -3.25 15.27 -3.48
C ALA A 102 -3.37 13.84 -2.94
N ILE A 103 -4.24 13.07 -3.55
CA ILE A 103 -4.57 11.71 -3.13
C ILE A 103 -4.22 10.76 -4.26
N ALA A 104 -3.41 9.76 -3.96
CA ALA A 104 -3.15 8.63 -4.84
C ALA A 104 -4.00 7.43 -4.36
N PHE A 105 -4.96 7.03 -5.17
CA PHE A 105 -5.76 5.82 -4.95
C PHE A 105 -5.09 4.65 -5.63
N ILE A 106 -4.73 3.63 -4.89
CA ILE A 106 -4.01 2.45 -5.37
C ILE A 106 -4.98 1.27 -5.39
N GLU A 107 -5.28 0.75 -6.58
CA GLU A 107 -6.16 -0.42 -6.76
C GLU A 107 -5.36 -1.73 -6.85
N GLY A 108 -4.05 -1.64 -7.07
CA GLY A 108 -3.13 -2.77 -7.23
C GLY A 108 -2.20 -2.98 -6.05
N ASP A 109 -0.91 -3.26 -6.36
CA ASP A 109 0.14 -3.47 -5.36
C ASP A 109 0.57 -2.14 -4.72
N ALA A 110 0.29 -2.03 -3.42
CA ALA A 110 0.67 -0.87 -2.63
C ALA A 110 2.20 -0.68 -2.54
N VAL A 111 2.96 -1.78 -2.60
CA VAL A 111 4.43 -1.75 -2.53
C VAL A 111 5.03 -1.14 -3.79
N GLU A 112 4.52 -1.53 -4.96
CA GLU A 112 5.01 -1.01 -6.25
C GLU A 112 4.72 0.49 -6.37
N SER A 113 3.51 0.91 -6.02
CA SER A 113 3.11 2.32 -6.03
C SER A 113 3.91 3.14 -5.00
N ALA A 114 4.18 2.59 -3.81
CA ALA A 114 5.02 3.23 -2.80
C ALA A 114 6.47 3.40 -3.28
N LYS A 115 7.03 2.42 -4.02
CA LYS A 115 8.36 2.54 -4.68
C LYS A 115 8.37 3.66 -5.71
N GLY A 116 7.34 3.73 -6.55
CA GLY A 116 7.18 4.80 -7.54
C GLY A 116 7.16 6.18 -6.88
N LEU A 117 6.37 6.34 -5.80
CA LEU A 117 6.32 7.58 -5.02
C LEU A 117 7.66 7.92 -4.36
N LYS A 118 8.35 6.93 -3.77
CA LYS A 118 9.66 7.12 -3.13
C LYS A 118 10.72 7.54 -4.12
N ASN A 119 10.79 6.89 -5.28
CA ASN A 119 11.76 7.22 -6.33
C ASN A 119 11.50 8.62 -6.87
N PHE A 120 10.24 8.94 -7.17
CA PHE A 120 9.87 10.28 -7.65
C PHE A 120 10.14 11.37 -6.59
N ALA A 121 9.92 11.09 -5.30
CA ALA A 121 10.20 12.02 -4.21
C ALA A 121 11.72 12.28 -4.04
N LYS A 122 12.58 11.32 -4.39
CA LYS A 122 14.06 11.53 -4.42
C LYS A 122 14.46 12.50 -5.51
N ASP A 123 13.86 12.37 -6.71
CA ASP A 123 14.16 13.22 -7.86
C ASP A 123 13.51 14.60 -7.72
N ASN A 124 12.39 14.68 -7.02
CA ASN A 124 11.59 15.89 -6.83
C ASN A 124 11.30 16.14 -5.35
N PRO A 125 12.17 16.89 -4.63
CA PRO A 125 12.00 17.14 -3.19
C PRO A 125 10.76 17.98 -2.84
N ALA A 126 10.10 18.55 -3.84
CA ALA A 126 8.82 19.26 -3.68
C ALA A 126 7.65 18.31 -3.38
N LEU A 127 7.75 17.01 -3.69
CA LEU A 127 6.75 16.01 -3.32
C LEU A 127 6.98 15.55 -1.89
N VAL A 128 6.06 15.89 -0.99
CA VAL A 128 6.12 15.44 0.40
C VAL A 128 5.02 14.41 0.65
N ILE A 129 5.39 13.23 1.11
CA ILE A 129 4.45 12.18 1.52
C ILE A 129 3.98 12.50 2.94
N LYS A 130 2.68 12.73 3.13
CA LYS A 130 2.08 13.05 4.44
C LYS A 130 1.70 11.81 5.23
N GLY A 131 1.24 10.79 4.55
CA GLY A 131 0.79 9.56 5.14
C GLY A 131 0.03 8.69 4.14
N ALA A 132 -0.40 7.52 4.59
CA ALA A 132 -1.26 6.64 3.81
C ALA A 132 -2.33 6.01 4.70
N TYR A 133 -3.35 5.49 4.06
CA TYR A 133 -4.37 4.67 4.69
C TYR A 133 -4.40 3.33 3.96
N MET A 134 -4.24 2.24 4.69
CA MET A 134 -4.25 0.88 4.17
C MET A 134 -4.81 -0.08 5.22
N ASP A 135 -5.68 -1.00 4.81
CA ASP A 135 -6.29 -2.03 5.67
C ASP A 135 -6.90 -1.50 6.98
N GLY A 136 -7.55 -0.34 6.93
CA GLY A 136 -8.16 0.25 8.10
C GLY A 136 -7.21 1.01 9.04
N LYS A 137 -5.93 1.13 8.68
CA LYS A 137 -4.89 1.79 9.49
C LYS A 137 -4.29 2.98 8.77
N VAL A 138 -4.01 4.00 9.56
CA VAL A 138 -3.27 5.18 9.11
C VAL A 138 -1.78 4.91 9.26
N LEU A 139 -1.04 5.03 8.17
CA LEU A 139 0.41 4.84 8.12
C LEU A 139 1.13 6.18 8.13
N SER A 140 2.17 6.27 8.95
CA SER A 140 3.06 7.42 8.99
C SER A 140 3.98 7.47 7.74
N PRO A 141 4.56 8.63 7.40
CA PRO A 141 5.51 8.74 6.29
C PRO A 141 6.69 7.77 6.38
N LYS A 142 7.17 7.51 7.61
CA LYS A 142 8.26 6.56 7.84
C LYS A 142 7.88 5.11 7.51
N GLU A 143 6.65 4.72 7.79
CA GLU A 143 6.13 3.38 7.48
C GLU A 143 5.93 3.20 5.98
N ILE A 144 5.49 4.25 5.27
CA ILE A 144 5.37 4.22 3.80
C ILE A 144 6.75 4.05 3.15
N LEU A 145 7.77 4.71 3.66
CA LEU A 145 9.13 4.54 3.17
C LEU A 145 9.65 3.11 3.39
N ARG A 146 9.33 2.50 4.55
CA ARG A 146 9.63 1.08 4.81
C ARG A 146 8.85 0.15 3.88
N LEU A 147 7.58 0.45 3.62
CA LEU A 147 6.77 -0.30 2.66
C LEU A 147 7.40 -0.27 1.26
N ALA A 148 7.93 0.88 0.84
CA ALA A 148 8.64 1.04 -0.42
C ALA A 148 9.99 0.28 -0.48
N ASP A 149 10.57 -0.08 0.67
CA ASP A 149 11.80 -0.89 0.73
C ASP A 149 11.52 -2.40 0.66
N LEU A 150 10.26 -2.82 0.80
CA LEU A 150 9.87 -4.22 0.65
C LEU A 150 10.04 -4.66 -0.81
N GLU A 151 10.30 -5.93 -1.00
CA GLU A 151 10.31 -6.53 -2.33
C GLU A 151 8.87 -6.72 -2.87
N SER A 152 8.74 -7.10 -4.14
CA SER A 152 7.43 -7.38 -4.71
C SER A 152 6.75 -8.54 -3.98
N ARG A 153 5.42 -8.59 -4.01
CA ARG A 153 4.62 -9.63 -3.37
C ARG A 153 5.06 -11.04 -3.78
N GLU A 154 5.39 -11.22 -5.06
CA GLU A 154 5.85 -12.51 -5.58
C GLU A 154 7.18 -12.94 -4.97
N VAL A 155 8.12 -12.02 -4.84
CA VAL A 155 9.44 -12.28 -4.23
C VAL A 155 9.29 -12.55 -2.74
N LEU A 156 8.42 -11.85 -2.02
CA LEU A 156 8.13 -12.12 -0.62
C LEU A 156 7.51 -13.50 -0.41
N LEU A 157 6.58 -13.90 -1.26
CA LEU A 157 5.99 -15.25 -1.25
C LEU A 157 7.02 -16.33 -1.56
N ALA A 158 7.90 -16.09 -2.55
CA ALA A 158 9.00 -17.00 -2.87
C ALA A 158 9.99 -17.15 -1.69
N LYS A 159 10.33 -16.05 -1.01
CA LYS A 159 11.16 -16.09 0.21
C LYS A 159 10.48 -16.84 1.35
N LEU A 160 9.18 -16.64 1.55
CA LEU A 160 8.42 -17.38 2.56
C LEU A 160 8.44 -18.88 2.27
N ALA A 161 8.14 -19.29 1.03
CA ALA A 161 8.20 -20.68 0.62
C ALA A 161 9.61 -21.26 0.75
N GLY A 162 10.64 -20.48 0.38
CA GLY A 162 12.05 -20.84 0.58
C GLY A 162 12.42 -21.06 2.04
N ALA A 163 11.99 -20.18 2.94
CA ALA A 163 12.22 -20.30 4.37
C ALA A 163 11.56 -21.55 4.97
N MET A 164 10.33 -21.87 4.54
CA MET A 164 9.63 -23.09 4.95
C MET A 164 10.39 -24.34 4.49
N ASN A 165 10.82 -24.38 3.22
CA ASN A 165 11.61 -25.49 2.66
C ASN A 165 12.98 -25.58 3.32
N ALA A 166 13.63 -24.46 3.64
CA ALA A 166 14.92 -24.44 4.31
C ALA A 166 14.86 -25.10 5.69
N SER A 167 13.80 -24.87 6.47
CA SER A 167 13.65 -25.47 7.79
C SER A 167 13.50 -27.00 7.71
N LEU A 168 12.76 -27.51 6.73
CA LEU A 168 12.64 -28.94 6.46
C LEU A 168 13.97 -29.57 6.00
N SER A 169 14.66 -28.87 5.07
CA SER A 169 15.96 -29.31 4.57
C SER A 169 17.01 -29.35 5.67
N GLN A 170 16.99 -28.40 6.61
CA GLN A 170 17.91 -28.37 7.74
C GLN A 170 17.76 -29.61 8.65
N ALA A 171 16.54 -30.06 8.88
CA ALA A 171 16.31 -31.30 9.64
C ALA A 171 16.93 -32.51 8.94
N VAL A 172 16.75 -32.62 7.60
CA VAL A 172 17.35 -33.70 6.81
C VAL A 172 18.89 -33.62 6.83
N TYR A 173 19.47 -32.42 6.69
CA TYR A 173 20.91 -32.21 6.79
C TYR A 173 21.48 -32.61 8.16
N LEU A 174 20.80 -32.30 9.25
CA LEU A 174 21.22 -32.68 10.60
C LEU A 174 21.25 -34.19 10.77
N LEU A 175 20.29 -34.92 10.22
CA LEU A 175 20.25 -36.38 10.25
C LEU A 175 21.32 -37.01 9.33
N ALA A 176 21.63 -36.41 8.20
CA ALA A 176 22.65 -36.87 7.26
C ALA A 176 24.08 -36.46 7.66
N ALA A 177 24.23 -35.45 8.50
CA ALA A 177 25.53 -34.88 8.89
C ALA A 177 26.54 -35.90 9.52
N PRO A 178 26.14 -36.82 10.42
CA PRO A 178 27.08 -37.80 11.00
C PRO A 178 27.63 -38.75 9.94
N LEU A 179 26.79 -39.23 9.02
CA LEU A 179 27.24 -40.11 7.91
C LEU A 179 28.21 -39.42 6.97
N ALA A 180 27.93 -38.16 6.61
CA ALA A 180 28.81 -37.36 5.78
C ALA A 180 30.13 -37.02 6.44
N LYS A 181 30.15 -36.80 7.75
CA LYS A 181 31.37 -36.54 8.53
C LYS A 181 32.26 -37.80 8.61
N THR A 182 31.70 -38.99 8.86
CA THR A 182 32.48 -40.24 8.89
C THR A 182 33.05 -40.57 7.51
N ALA A 183 32.28 -40.41 6.45
CA ALA A 183 32.75 -40.62 5.09
C ALA A 183 33.94 -39.70 4.72
N ARG A 184 33.85 -38.41 5.09
CA ARG A 184 34.92 -37.43 4.86
C ARG A 184 36.17 -37.76 5.69
N ALA A 185 36.04 -38.20 6.95
CA ALA A 185 37.13 -38.57 7.80
C ALA A 185 37.88 -39.80 7.23
N LEU A 186 37.16 -40.82 6.76
CA LEU A 186 37.74 -41.99 6.12
C LEU A 186 38.47 -41.64 4.79
N GLY A 187 37.89 -40.76 3.98
CA GLY A 187 38.52 -40.26 2.76
C GLY A 187 39.83 -39.47 3.06
N ALA A 188 39.82 -38.62 4.09
CA ALA A 188 41.01 -37.90 4.51
C ALA A 188 42.14 -38.83 4.99
N LEU A 189 41.80 -39.85 5.77
CA LEU A 189 42.76 -40.87 6.20
C LEU A 189 43.35 -41.66 5.02
N GLN A 190 42.54 -41.99 4.01
CA GLN A 190 43.00 -42.65 2.80
C GLN A 190 44.00 -41.76 2.03
N GLN A 191 43.71 -40.46 1.91
CA GLN A 191 44.56 -39.51 1.23
C GLN A 191 45.90 -39.34 1.96
N GLN A 192 45.88 -39.25 3.31
CA GLN A 192 47.14 -39.20 4.10
C GLN A 192 48.02 -40.44 3.89
N LYS A 193 47.42 -41.65 3.96
CA LYS A 193 48.17 -42.89 3.72
C LYS A 193 48.72 -43.02 2.30
N SER A 194 48.06 -42.45 1.31
CA SER A 194 48.55 -42.47 -0.07
C SER A 194 49.66 -41.44 -0.34
N GLN A 195 49.83 -40.44 0.56
CA GLN A 195 50.94 -39.47 0.49
C GLN A 195 52.18 -39.91 1.28
N GLU A 196 52.03 -40.87 2.21
CA GLU A 196 53.15 -41.40 3.03
C GLU A 196 53.84 -42.61 2.37
N ASN A 197 53.22 -43.19 1.29
CA ASN A 197 53.80 -44.23 0.46
C ASN A 197 54.33 -43.66 -0.86
#